data_ab10ac50a54ebae5438ca354a76930b5
#
_entry.id   ab10ac50a54ebae5438ca354a76930b5
#
_cell.length_a   1.000
_cell.length_b   1.000
_cell.length_c   1.000
_cell.angle_alpha   90.00
_cell.angle_beta   90.00
_cell.angle_gamma   90.00
#
_symmetry.space_group_name_H-M   'P 1'
#
loop_
_entity.id
_entity.type
_entity.pdbx_description
1 polymer ?
#
loop_
_entity_poly.entity_id
_entity_poly.type
_entity_poly.pdbx_seq_one_letter_code
_entity_poly.pdbx_strand_id
1 'polypeptide(L)'
;MGKRQASTFEALKNTESRRPFKTKGYHSDNDVSFINDILYRYCQENGLEFTRSRPNKKNDNPYVEQKNYTHVRKILGYFRYDTEKELEIINSLYRNELRLYRNFFCPVMKLIKKERIGSKIKKEYDSPKTPYQRVMESREVATATKKDLKKIYLGLNPAELKRKIDEKLNMLYKVYERSKNEGRKLDFYNFSDTIEQKVPPGLPIFENRPHQTLVDAFSGRG
;
A
#
# COMPACT_ATOMS: atom_id res chain seq x y z
N MET A 1 -14.46 12.75 -3.53
CA MET A 1 -15.22 11.81 -2.65
C MET A 1 -14.70 11.92 -1.23
N GLY A 2 -15.57 12.24 -0.27
CA GLY A 2 -15.16 12.47 1.11
C GLY A 2 -14.89 11.17 1.89
N LYS A 3 -14.23 11.32 3.05
CA LYS A 3 -14.05 10.25 4.04
C LYS A 3 -15.40 9.90 4.70
N ARG A 4 -16.21 9.09 4.04
CA ARG A 4 -17.48 8.61 4.62
C ARG A 4 -17.27 7.24 5.24
N GLN A 5 -17.75 7.04 6.46
CA GLN A 5 -17.67 5.77 7.19
C GLN A 5 -18.21 4.58 6.37
N ALA A 6 -19.35 4.78 5.69
CA ALA A 6 -19.94 3.76 4.82
C ALA A 6 -19.02 3.36 3.66
N SER A 7 -18.38 4.33 2.98
CA SER A 7 -17.44 4.05 1.88
C SER A 7 -16.19 3.30 2.35
N THR A 8 -15.70 3.62 3.56
CA THR A 8 -14.56 2.93 4.17
C THR A 8 -14.94 1.48 4.48
N PHE A 9 -16.10 1.25 5.05
CA PHE A 9 -16.59 -0.08 5.37
C PHE A 9 -16.83 -0.94 4.12
N GLU A 10 -17.41 -0.36 3.07
CA GLU A 10 -17.58 -1.03 1.78
C GLU A 10 -16.23 -1.40 1.15
N ALA A 11 -15.26 -0.50 1.19
CA ALA A 11 -13.89 -0.77 0.71
C ALA A 11 -13.22 -1.90 1.50
N LEU A 12 -13.43 -1.98 2.82
CA LEU A 12 -12.94 -3.07 3.66
C LEU A 12 -13.56 -4.41 3.24
N LYS A 13 -14.89 -4.49 3.12
CA LYS A 13 -15.57 -5.70 2.64
C LYS A 13 -15.12 -6.14 1.25
N ASN A 14 -14.98 -5.20 0.33
CA ASN A 14 -14.47 -5.47 -1.01
C ASN A 14 -13.01 -5.98 -1.00
N THR A 15 -12.20 -5.53 -0.06
CA THR A 15 -10.84 -6.04 0.12
C THR A 15 -10.84 -7.42 0.75
N GLU A 16 -11.71 -7.66 1.71
CA GLU A 16 -11.85 -8.93 2.42
C GLU A 16 -12.29 -10.07 1.49
N SER A 17 -13.24 -9.82 0.59
CA SER A 17 -13.71 -10.81 -0.38
C SER A 17 -12.63 -11.33 -1.33
N ARG A 18 -11.51 -10.61 -1.46
CA ARG A 18 -10.36 -10.97 -2.31
C ARG A 18 -9.19 -11.59 -1.55
N ARG A 19 -9.28 -11.71 -0.23
CA ARG A 19 -8.25 -12.36 0.55
C ARG A 19 -8.36 -13.88 0.44
N PRO A 20 -7.23 -14.58 0.33
CA PRO A 20 -7.23 -16.04 0.26
C PRO A 20 -7.38 -16.71 1.63
N PHE A 21 -7.58 -15.95 2.70
CA PHE A 21 -7.73 -16.44 4.07
C PHE A 21 -8.60 -15.48 4.88
N LYS A 22 -9.18 -15.99 5.98
CA LYS A 22 -10.03 -15.19 6.87
C LYS A 22 -9.24 -14.09 7.58
N THR A 23 -9.87 -12.93 7.72
CA THR A 23 -9.38 -11.84 8.56
C THR A 23 -9.44 -12.28 10.02
N LYS A 24 -8.38 -12.03 10.78
CA LYS A 24 -8.36 -12.27 12.24
C LYS A 24 -8.82 -11.02 13.00
N GLY A 25 -8.52 -9.83 12.49
CA GLY A 25 -8.88 -8.59 13.14
C GLY A 25 -8.54 -7.37 12.31
N TYR A 26 -8.97 -6.22 12.80
CA TYR A 26 -8.66 -4.92 12.24
C TYR A 26 -7.96 -4.05 13.28
N HIS A 27 -6.94 -3.36 12.83
CA HIS A 27 -6.27 -2.32 13.60
C HIS A 27 -6.42 -0.99 12.86
N SER A 28 -6.95 0.03 13.54
CA SER A 28 -7.16 1.36 12.98
C SER A 28 -6.38 2.43 13.75
N ASP A 29 -6.16 3.55 13.10
CA ASP A 29 -5.79 4.79 13.78
C ASP A 29 -7.01 5.43 14.46
N ASN A 30 -6.84 6.66 14.97
CA ASN A 30 -7.93 7.41 15.59
C ASN A 30 -8.71 8.28 14.60
N ASP A 31 -8.60 8.05 13.29
CA ASP A 31 -9.40 8.76 12.28
C ASP A 31 -10.88 8.39 12.42
N VAL A 32 -11.76 9.39 12.45
CA VAL A 32 -13.20 9.24 12.61
C VAL A 32 -13.83 8.34 11.55
N SER A 33 -13.21 8.23 10.36
CA SER A 33 -13.68 7.33 9.30
C SER A 33 -13.56 5.84 9.65
N PHE A 34 -12.69 5.48 10.60
CA PHE A 34 -12.50 4.11 11.09
C PHE A 34 -13.11 3.87 12.46
N ILE A 35 -13.42 4.94 13.21
CA ILE A 35 -14.05 4.85 14.52
C ILE A 35 -15.55 4.95 14.32
N ASN A 36 -16.18 3.84 13.96
CA ASN A 36 -17.61 3.84 13.81
C ASN A 36 -18.24 2.56 14.37
N ASP A 37 -19.48 2.69 14.79
CA ASP A 37 -20.28 1.58 15.28
C ASP A 37 -20.46 0.48 14.24
N ILE A 38 -20.44 0.82 12.95
CA ILE A 38 -20.64 -0.14 11.86
C ILE A 38 -19.47 -1.13 11.82
N LEU A 39 -18.23 -0.65 11.82
CA LEU A 39 -17.05 -1.52 11.80
C LEU A 39 -16.91 -2.30 13.11
N TYR A 40 -17.16 -1.65 14.23
CA TYR A 40 -17.11 -2.29 15.55
C TYR A 40 -18.14 -3.43 15.67
N ARG A 41 -19.41 -3.17 15.32
CA ARG A 41 -20.46 -4.20 15.31
C ARG A 41 -20.13 -5.33 14.36
N TYR A 42 -19.66 -5.01 13.16
CA TYR A 42 -19.22 -6.02 12.19
C TYR A 42 -18.13 -6.92 12.76
N CYS A 43 -17.14 -6.36 13.47
CA CYS A 43 -16.11 -7.15 14.11
C CYS A 43 -16.67 -8.06 15.21
N GLN A 44 -17.56 -7.55 16.05
CA GLN A 44 -18.23 -8.35 17.09
C GLN A 44 -19.05 -9.50 16.51
N GLU A 45 -19.90 -9.22 15.51
CA GLU A 45 -20.76 -10.21 14.86
C GLU A 45 -19.98 -11.32 14.15
N ASN A 46 -18.77 -11.02 13.66
CA ASN A 46 -17.94 -11.97 12.93
C ASN A 46 -16.78 -12.56 13.77
N GLY A 47 -16.74 -12.28 15.06
CA GLY A 47 -15.69 -12.77 15.95
C GLY A 47 -14.27 -12.26 15.58
N LEU A 48 -14.18 -11.04 15.06
CA LEU A 48 -12.94 -10.41 14.65
C LEU A 48 -12.39 -9.51 15.77
N GLU A 49 -11.09 -9.54 15.96
CA GLU A 49 -10.42 -8.63 16.87
C GLU A 49 -10.47 -7.20 16.31
N PHE A 50 -10.84 -6.24 17.15
CA PHE A 50 -10.78 -4.83 16.79
C PHE A 50 -9.88 -4.09 17.77
N THR A 51 -8.79 -3.52 17.27
CA THR A 51 -7.84 -2.74 18.04
C THR A 51 -7.66 -1.36 17.44
N ARG A 52 -7.26 -0.41 18.27
CA ARG A 52 -7.09 0.98 17.91
C ARG A 52 -5.81 1.54 18.50
N SER A 53 -5.16 2.41 17.75
CA SER A 53 -4.00 3.16 18.23
C SER A 53 -4.35 4.04 19.41
N ARG A 54 -3.44 4.18 20.35
CA ARG A 54 -3.60 5.09 21.49
C ARG A 54 -3.50 6.55 21.02
N PRO A 55 -4.29 7.46 21.58
CA PRO A 55 -4.18 8.89 21.29
C PRO A 55 -2.75 9.40 21.52
N ASN A 56 -2.24 10.20 20.60
CA ASN A 56 -0.91 10.83 20.66
C ASN A 56 0.29 9.88 20.71
N LYS A 57 0.12 8.59 20.43
CA LYS A 57 1.21 7.59 20.36
C LYS A 57 1.59 7.29 18.92
N LYS A 58 2.44 8.11 18.31
CA LYS A 58 2.92 7.94 16.92
C LYS A 58 3.55 6.57 16.63
N ASN A 59 4.10 5.93 17.66
CA ASN A 59 4.74 4.62 17.52
C ASN A 59 3.77 3.44 17.36
N ASP A 60 2.47 3.65 17.52
CA ASP A 60 1.47 2.57 17.40
C ASP A 60 1.14 2.24 15.93
N ASN A 61 1.44 3.14 14.98
CA ASN A 61 1.11 2.99 13.54
C ASN A 61 2.31 2.88 12.57
N PRO A 62 3.51 2.40 12.96
CA PRO A 62 4.68 2.43 12.07
C PRO A 62 4.49 1.60 10.80
N TYR A 63 3.70 0.51 10.86
CA TYR A 63 3.43 -0.35 9.72
C TYR A 63 2.46 0.30 8.72
N VAL A 64 1.43 0.99 9.21
CA VAL A 64 0.45 1.68 8.36
C VAL A 64 1.13 2.84 7.63
N GLU A 65 1.91 3.65 8.34
CA GLU A 65 2.67 4.76 7.77
C GLU A 65 3.67 4.28 6.70
N GLN A 66 4.46 3.23 7.01
CA GLN A 66 5.38 2.63 6.05
C GLN A 66 4.66 2.10 4.82
N LYS A 67 3.51 1.42 5.00
CA LYS A 67 2.74 0.89 3.88
C LYS A 67 2.09 1.98 3.05
N ASN A 68 1.57 3.02 3.68
CA ASN A 68 1.07 4.19 2.96
C ASN A 68 2.17 4.81 2.09
N TYR A 69 3.36 5.02 2.65
CA TYR A 69 4.48 5.54 1.88
C TYR A 69 4.87 4.62 0.71
N THR A 70 5.08 3.32 0.95
CA THR A 70 5.62 2.39 -0.06
C THR A 70 4.60 1.92 -1.09
N HIS A 71 3.31 1.84 -0.72
CA HIS A 71 2.25 1.32 -1.58
C HIS A 71 1.32 2.39 -2.15
N VAL A 72 1.33 3.60 -1.62
CA VAL A 72 0.52 4.71 -2.14
C VAL A 72 1.43 5.82 -2.65
N ARG A 73 2.22 6.46 -1.77
CA ARG A 73 2.98 7.66 -2.13
C ARG A 73 4.06 7.41 -3.18
N LYS A 74 4.81 6.32 -3.07
CA LYS A 74 5.82 5.95 -4.09
C LYS A 74 5.23 5.57 -5.45
N ILE A 75 3.96 5.22 -5.52
CA ILE A 75 3.31 4.77 -6.75
C ILE A 75 2.51 5.89 -7.39
N LEU A 76 1.68 6.56 -6.62
CA LEU A 76 0.76 7.59 -7.09
C LEU A 76 1.28 9.03 -6.90
N GLY A 77 2.39 9.20 -6.18
CA GLY A 77 2.87 10.52 -5.79
C GLY A 77 1.99 11.17 -4.70
N TYR A 78 2.10 12.48 -4.61
CA TYR A 78 1.35 13.31 -3.66
C TYR A 78 0.23 14.10 -4.34
N PHE A 79 -0.11 13.76 -5.57
CA PHE A 79 -1.15 14.41 -6.32
C PHE A 79 -2.53 14.18 -5.68
N ARG A 80 -3.42 15.16 -5.86
CA ARG A 80 -4.80 15.05 -5.46
C ARG A 80 -5.63 14.56 -6.65
N TYR A 81 -6.11 13.33 -6.55
CA TYR A 81 -6.99 12.70 -7.52
C TYR A 81 -8.43 12.78 -7.00
N ASP A 82 -9.31 13.51 -7.66
CA ASP A 82 -10.69 13.74 -7.21
C ASP A 82 -11.74 13.62 -8.33
N THR A 83 -11.33 13.21 -9.54
CA THR A 83 -12.25 12.86 -10.63
C THR A 83 -12.61 11.38 -10.65
N GLU A 84 -13.80 11.04 -11.15
CA GLU A 84 -14.25 9.64 -11.26
C GLU A 84 -13.31 8.82 -12.15
N LYS A 85 -12.84 9.39 -13.24
CA LYS A 85 -11.92 8.73 -14.17
C LYS A 85 -10.57 8.37 -13.54
N GLU A 86 -10.02 9.26 -12.74
CA GLU A 86 -8.81 8.99 -11.96
C GLU A 86 -9.05 7.87 -10.94
N LEU A 87 -10.20 7.93 -10.24
CA LEU A 87 -10.60 6.92 -9.27
C LEU A 87 -10.74 5.53 -9.91
N GLU A 88 -11.34 5.44 -11.09
CA GLU A 88 -11.47 4.19 -11.85
C GLU A 88 -10.11 3.60 -12.20
N ILE A 89 -9.18 4.41 -12.73
CA ILE A 89 -7.83 3.97 -13.09
C ILE A 89 -7.09 3.48 -11.85
N ILE A 90 -7.12 4.24 -10.76
CA ILE A 90 -6.48 3.87 -9.49
C ILE A 90 -7.06 2.56 -8.95
N ASN A 91 -8.39 2.45 -8.89
CA ASN A 91 -9.04 1.23 -8.42
C ASN A 91 -8.71 0.02 -9.29
N SER A 92 -8.70 0.20 -10.62
CA SER A 92 -8.32 -0.86 -11.57
C SER A 92 -6.88 -1.31 -11.33
N LEU A 93 -5.94 -0.37 -11.19
CA LEU A 93 -4.53 -0.65 -10.91
C LEU A 93 -4.34 -1.47 -9.63
N TYR A 94 -4.95 -1.03 -8.53
CA TYR A 94 -4.81 -1.68 -7.22
C TYR A 94 -5.55 -3.01 -7.12
N ARG A 95 -6.68 -3.15 -7.80
CA ARG A 95 -7.46 -4.42 -7.81
C ARG A 95 -6.77 -5.53 -8.60
N ASN A 96 -6.06 -5.17 -9.65
CA ASN A 96 -5.51 -6.11 -10.62
C ASN A 96 -3.97 -6.17 -10.56
N GLU A 97 -3.29 -5.46 -11.44
CA GLU A 97 -1.88 -5.66 -11.75
C GLU A 97 -0.96 -5.41 -10.55
N LEU A 98 -1.19 -4.31 -9.83
CA LEU A 98 -0.34 -3.94 -8.69
C LEU A 98 -0.48 -4.94 -7.55
N ARG A 99 -1.72 -5.40 -7.25
CA ARG A 99 -1.96 -6.44 -6.25
C ARG A 99 -1.21 -7.72 -6.59
N LEU A 100 -1.30 -8.17 -7.84
CA LEU A 100 -0.64 -9.39 -8.29
C LEU A 100 0.89 -9.22 -8.25
N TYR A 101 1.39 -8.14 -8.81
CA TYR A 101 2.83 -7.87 -8.84
C TYR A 101 3.43 -7.83 -7.42
N ARG A 102 2.81 -7.07 -6.51
CA ARG A 102 3.30 -6.92 -5.14
C ARG A 102 3.23 -8.21 -4.33
N ASN A 103 2.16 -8.98 -4.46
CA ASN A 103 1.98 -10.19 -3.65
C ASN A 103 2.78 -11.38 -4.17
N PHE A 104 3.01 -11.49 -5.46
CA PHE A 104 3.67 -12.66 -6.03
C PHE A 104 5.16 -12.45 -6.34
N PHE A 105 5.59 -11.21 -6.61
CA PHE A 105 6.94 -10.95 -7.12
C PHE A 105 7.76 -9.93 -6.30
N CYS A 106 7.17 -9.22 -5.33
CA CYS A 106 7.92 -8.28 -4.50
C CYS A 106 8.22 -8.88 -3.12
N PRO A 107 9.47 -9.28 -2.86
CA PRO A 107 9.84 -9.80 -1.55
C PRO A 107 9.87 -8.70 -0.51
N VAL A 108 9.58 -9.05 0.73
CA VAL A 108 9.66 -8.18 1.90
C VAL A 108 10.34 -8.93 3.04
N MET A 109 11.13 -8.20 3.84
CA MET A 109 11.72 -8.71 5.06
C MET A 109 10.83 -8.36 6.26
N LYS A 110 10.70 -9.27 7.21
CA LYS A 110 10.03 -9.03 8.49
C LYS A 110 11.06 -8.89 9.59
N LEU A 111 10.83 -7.97 10.51
CA LEU A 111 11.65 -7.81 11.69
C LEU A 111 11.46 -9.03 12.60
N ILE A 112 12.55 -9.76 12.89
CA ILE A 112 12.56 -10.92 13.80
C ILE A 112 12.90 -10.46 15.20
N LYS A 113 13.95 -9.64 15.34
CA LYS A 113 14.49 -9.24 16.63
C LYS A 113 14.85 -7.76 16.63
N LYS A 114 14.60 -7.12 17.76
CA LYS A 114 14.97 -5.73 17.99
C LYS A 114 15.57 -5.66 19.39
N GLU A 115 16.85 -5.35 19.47
CA GLU A 115 17.61 -5.22 20.71
C GLU A 115 18.15 -3.80 20.86
N ARG A 116 18.14 -3.31 22.07
CA ARG A 116 18.80 -2.05 22.44
C ARG A 116 20.15 -2.37 23.08
N ILE A 117 21.22 -1.89 22.45
CA ILE A 117 22.58 -2.04 22.97
C ILE A 117 23.11 -0.62 23.23
N GLY A 118 23.01 -0.20 24.48
CA GLY A 118 23.30 1.17 24.89
C GLY A 118 22.38 2.19 24.21
N SER A 119 22.94 3.13 23.46
CA SER A 119 22.19 4.14 22.70
C SER A 119 21.68 3.65 21.34
N LYS A 120 22.19 2.52 20.84
CA LYS A 120 21.88 2.01 19.49
C LYS A 120 20.83 0.91 19.53
N ILE A 121 20.03 0.83 18.44
CA ILE A 121 19.05 -0.24 18.25
C ILE A 121 19.54 -1.16 17.13
N LYS A 122 19.83 -2.42 17.46
CA LYS A 122 20.12 -3.50 16.51
C LYS A 122 18.81 -4.15 16.09
N LYS A 123 18.61 -4.25 14.77
CA LYS A 123 17.45 -4.92 14.17
C LYS A 123 17.93 -6.10 13.34
N GLU A 124 17.26 -7.22 13.51
CA GLU A 124 17.50 -8.44 12.75
C GLU A 124 16.24 -8.77 11.94
N TYR A 125 16.43 -9.08 10.67
CA TYR A 125 15.34 -9.35 9.73
C TYR A 125 15.45 -10.77 9.20
N ASP A 126 14.31 -11.34 8.84
CA ASP A 126 14.26 -12.64 8.15
C ASP A 126 14.74 -12.53 6.69
N SER A 127 14.90 -13.67 6.03
CA SER A 127 15.19 -13.72 4.60
C SER A 127 14.06 -13.08 3.79
N PRO A 128 14.39 -12.34 2.69
CA PRO A 128 13.37 -11.74 1.83
C PRO A 128 12.46 -12.81 1.23
N LYS A 129 11.15 -12.68 1.47
CA LYS A 129 10.13 -13.58 0.91
C LYS A 129 8.94 -12.77 0.41
N THR A 130 8.36 -13.20 -0.72
CA THR A 130 7.12 -12.60 -1.20
C THR A 130 5.95 -12.97 -0.27
N PRO A 131 4.87 -12.16 -0.22
CA PRO A 131 3.65 -12.56 0.49
C PRO A 131 3.13 -13.93 0.06
N TYR A 132 3.20 -14.25 -1.23
CA TYR A 132 2.85 -15.55 -1.77
C TYR A 132 3.68 -16.69 -1.14
N GLN A 133 5.01 -16.57 -1.11
CA GLN A 133 5.88 -17.59 -0.49
C GLN A 133 5.54 -17.80 0.98
N ARG A 134 5.28 -16.73 1.73
CA ARG A 134 4.88 -16.82 3.14
C ARG A 134 3.55 -17.55 3.34
N VAL A 135 2.58 -17.33 2.44
CA VAL A 135 1.31 -18.04 2.47
C VAL A 135 1.50 -19.52 2.15
N MET A 136 2.36 -19.86 1.18
CA MET A 136 2.68 -21.25 0.83
C MET A 136 3.35 -22.02 1.98
N GLU A 137 4.19 -21.35 2.77
CA GLU A 137 4.87 -21.92 3.95
C GLU A 137 3.96 -22.01 5.19
N SER A 138 2.90 -21.22 5.28
CA SER A 138 2.02 -21.15 6.45
C SER A 138 1.25 -22.46 6.64
N ARG A 139 1.20 -22.97 7.86
CA ARG A 139 0.38 -24.13 8.23
C ARG A 139 -1.10 -23.78 8.41
N GLU A 140 -1.43 -22.51 8.61
CA GLU A 140 -2.80 -22.04 8.86
C GLU A 140 -3.64 -21.91 7.58
N VAL A 141 -3.02 -21.92 6.40
CA VAL A 141 -3.71 -21.77 5.12
C VAL A 141 -4.02 -23.11 4.50
N ALA A 142 -5.31 -23.32 4.16
CA ALA A 142 -5.80 -24.56 3.59
C ALA A 142 -5.08 -24.94 2.29
N THR A 143 -4.85 -26.23 2.08
CA THR A 143 -4.16 -26.77 0.90
C THR A 143 -4.90 -26.43 -0.41
N ALA A 144 -6.23 -26.37 -0.40
CA ALA A 144 -7.02 -25.96 -1.56
C ALA A 144 -6.67 -24.53 -1.98
N THR A 145 -6.67 -23.60 -1.03
CA THR A 145 -6.28 -22.20 -1.26
C THR A 145 -4.86 -22.08 -1.82
N LYS A 146 -3.91 -22.87 -1.29
CA LYS A 146 -2.54 -22.89 -1.82
C LYS A 146 -2.47 -23.38 -3.27
N LYS A 147 -3.26 -24.41 -3.61
CA LYS A 147 -3.36 -24.92 -4.99
C LYS A 147 -3.89 -23.83 -5.95
N ASP A 148 -4.90 -23.10 -5.55
CA ASP A 148 -5.47 -22.02 -6.36
C ASP A 148 -4.48 -20.86 -6.53
N LEU A 149 -3.80 -20.45 -5.47
CA LEU A 149 -2.74 -19.44 -5.54
C LEU A 149 -1.57 -19.87 -6.44
N LYS A 150 -1.22 -21.16 -6.43
CA LYS A 150 -0.18 -21.72 -7.32
C LYS A 150 -0.61 -21.68 -8.78
N LYS A 151 -1.89 -21.99 -9.10
CA LYS A 151 -2.43 -21.84 -10.46
C LYS A 151 -2.33 -20.40 -10.94
N ILE A 152 -2.74 -19.45 -10.09
CA ILE A 152 -2.61 -18.01 -10.41
C ILE A 152 -1.14 -17.66 -10.69
N TYR A 153 -0.22 -18.03 -9.79
CA TYR A 153 1.20 -17.73 -9.92
C TYR A 153 1.80 -18.23 -11.24
N LEU A 154 1.47 -19.46 -11.66
CA LEU A 154 1.97 -20.08 -12.89
C LEU A 154 1.47 -19.36 -14.16
N GLY A 155 0.33 -18.69 -14.10
CA GLY A 155 -0.21 -17.88 -15.20
C GLY A 155 0.29 -16.43 -15.23
N LEU A 156 1.12 -16.01 -14.28
CA LEU A 156 1.58 -14.62 -14.19
C LEU A 156 2.95 -14.42 -14.84
N ASN A 157 3.08 -13.32 -15.59
CA ASN A 157 4.36 -12.82 -16.09
C ASN A 157 4.69 -11.48 -15.41
N PRO A 158 5.77 -11.40 -14.60
CA PRO A 158 6.12 -10.17 -13.87
C PRO A 158 6.47 -9.00 -14.79
N ALA A 159 7.10 -9.27 -15.95
CA ALA A 159 7.44 -8.22 -16.91
C ALA A 159 6.21 -7.64 -17.57
N GLU A 160 5.22 -8.48 -17.89
CA GLU A 160 3.94 -8.02 -18.45
C GLU A 160 3.13 -7.23 -17.41
N LEU A 161 3.07 -7.71 -16.16
CA LEU A 161 2.43 -6.98 -15.06
C LEU A 161 3.05 -5.59 -14.87
N LYS A 162 4.39 -5.51 -14.91
CA LYS A 162 5.09 -4.24 -14.77
C LYS A 162 4.76 -3.28 -15.91
N ARG A 163 4.75 -3.74 -17.17
CA ARG A 163 4.34 -2.92 -18.30
C ARG A 163 2.91 -2.38 -18.16
N LYS A 164 1.95 -3.24 -17.80
CA LYS A 164 0.56 -2.82 -17.56
C LYS A 164 0.43 -1.82 -16.40
N ILE A 165 1.24 -1.96 -15.36
CA ILE A 165 1.30 -0.97 -14.26
C ILE A 165 1.77 0.37 -14.80
N ASP A 166 2.87 0.40 -15.56
CA ASP A 166 3.43 1.63 -16.12
C ASP A 166 2.47 2.29 -17.13
N GLU A 167 1.80 1.51 -17.97
CA GLU A 167 0.75 2.01 -18.87
C GLU A 167 -0.39 2.69 -18.11
N LYS A 168 -0.90 2.07 -17.05
CA LYS A 168 -1.96 2.64 -16.22
C LYS A 168 -1.51 3.90 -15.46
N LEU A 169 -0.29 3.94 -14.97
CA LEU A 169 0.26 5.15 -14.34
C LEU A 169 0.42 6.29 -15.34
N ASN A 170 0.89 6.00 -16.55
CA ASN A 170 0.96 6.99 -17.64
C ASN A 170 -0.44 7.48 -18.05
N MET A 171 -1.43 6.59 -18.09
CA MET A 171 -2.82 6.97 -18.36
C MET A 171 -3.37 7.88 -17.25
N LEU A 172 -3.13 7.53 -16.00
CA LEU A 172 -3.53 8.33 -14.84
C LEU A 172 -2.93 9.74 -14.89
N TYR A 173 -1.64 9.83 -15.19
CA TYR A 173 -0.94 11.10 -15.32
C TYR A 173 -1.53 11.98 -16.43
N LYS A 174 -1.80 11.41 -17.62
CA LYS A 174 -2.44 12.13 -18.72
C LYS A 174 -3.85 12.63 -18.37
N VAL A 175 -4.64 11.83 -17.65
CA VAL A 175 -5.97 12.24 -17.19
C VAL A 175 -5.86 13.37 -16.18
N TYR A 176 -4.93 13.26 -15.24
CA TYR A 176 -4.64 14.29 -14.25
C TYR A 176 -4.23 15.64 -14.89
N GLU A 177 -3.33 15.61 -15.87
CA GLU A 177 -2.89 16.83 -16.59
C GLU A 177 -4.04 17.51 -17.35
N ARG A 178 -4.87 16.71 -18.03
CA ARG A 178 -6.06 17.25 -18.74
C ARG A 178 -7.01 17.94 -17.76
N SER A 179 -7.33 17.29 -16.64
CA SER A 179 -8.25 17.87 -15.66
C SER A 179 -7.69 19.14 -14.99
N LYS A 180 -6.35 19.26 -14.90
CA LYS A 180 -5.69 20.48 -14.43
C LYS A 180 -5.81 21.62 -15.43
N ASN A 181 -5.61 21.34 -16.75
CA ASN A 181 -5.69 22.34 -17.81
C ASN A 181 -7.12 22.83 -18.05
N GLU A 182 -8.13 22.00 -17.73
CA GLU A 182 -9.56 22.33 -17.83
C GLU A 182 -10.10 23.21 -16.68
N GLY A 183 -9.22 23.90 -15.94
CA GLY A 183 -9.58 24.89 -14.94
C GLY A 183 -9.87 24.34 -13.55
N ARG A 184 -9.42 23.11 -13.26
CA ARG A 184 -9.43 22.56 -11.91
C ARG A 184 -8.59 23.44 -11.00
N LYS A 185 -9.21 24.15 -10.05
CA LYS A 185 -8.51 24.81 -8.95
C LYS A 185 -7.84 23.76 -8.08
N LEU A 186 -6.60 23.45 -8.40
CA LEU A 186 -5.74 22.67 -7.53
C LEU A 186 -5.14 23.65 -6.53
N ASP A 187 -5.52 23.53 -5.26
CA ASP A 187 -4.72 24.09 -4.18
C ASP A 187 -3.40 23.28 -4.17
N PHE A 188 -2.42 23.78 -4.91
CA PHE A 188 -1.06 23.30 -4.79
C PHE A 188 -0.53 23.67 -3.43
N TYR A 189 -0.48 22.73 -2.50
CA TYR A 189 0.54 22.79 -1.48
C TYR A 189 1.88 22.77 -2.22
N ASN A 190 2.63 23.86 -2.10
CA ASN A 190 3.98 23.94 -2.66
C ASN A 190 4.77 22.74 -2.19
N PHE A 191 5.06 21.85 -3.12
CA PHE A 191 5.70 20.55 -2.87
C PHE A 191 7.13 20.75 -2.35
N SER A 192 7.82 21.81 -2.76
CA SER A 192 9.12 22.23 -2.29
C SER A 192 9.13 22.53 -0.78
N ASP A 193 8.15 23.25 -0.26
CA ASP A 193 8.13 23.67 1.14
C ASP A 193 7.84 22.51 2.12
N THR A 194 7.20 21.45 1.63
CA THR A 194 6.85 20.29 2.46
C THR A 194 7.97 19.23 2.49
N ILE A 195 8.80 19.17 1.48
CA ILE A 195 9.93 18.22 1.43
C ILE A 195 11.09 18.71 2.28
N GLU A 196 11.43 20.00 2.24
CA GLU A 196 12.54 20.55 3.05
C GLU A 196 12.29 20.46 4.56
N GLN A 197 11.01 20.46 4.99
CA GLN A 197 10.67 20.39 6.42
C GLN A 197 10.51 18.99 7.00
N LYS A 198 10.44 17.89 6.18
CA LYS A 198 10.10 16.54 6.68
C LYS A 198 11.02 15.41 6.20
N VAL A 199 12.06 15.68 5.44
CA VAL A 199 13.04 14.67 5.03
C VAL A 199 14.16 14.62 6.08
N PRO A 200 14.39 13.49 6.74
CA PRO A 200 15.57 13.35 7.60
C PRO A 200 16.84 13.55 6.76
N PRO A 201 17.87 14.23 7.29
CA PRO A 201 19.10 14.45 6.57
C PRO A 201 19.74 13.09 6.17
N GLY A 202 20.06 12.93 4.88
CA GLY A 202 20.71 11.74 4.35
C GLY A 202 19.89 10.87 3.40
N LEU A 203 18.62 11.21 3.11
CA LEU A 203 17.89 10.54 2.02
C LEU A 203 18.07 11.32 0.70
N PRO A 204 18.38 10.64 -0.42
CA PRO A 204 18.51 11.30 -1.71
C PRO A 204 17.17 11.94 -2.12
N ILE A 205 17.21 13.22 -2.41
CA ILE A 205 16.10 13.96 -3.02
C ILE A 205 16.01 13.46 -4.47
N PHE A 206 14.96 12.70 -4.77
CA PHE A 206 14.65 12.36 -6.15
C PHE A 206 14.06 13.61 -6.83
N GLU A 207 14.88 14.30 -7.61
CA GLU A 207 14.40 15.32 -8.53
C GLU A 207 13.32 14.72 -9.43
N ASN A 208 12.20 15.41 -9.54
CA ASN A 208 11.11 15.11 -10.47
C ASN A 208 11.59 15.32 -11.92
N ARG A 209 12.33 14.34 -12.47
CA ARG A 209 12.50 14.26 -13.91
C ARG A 209 11.34 13.45 -14.49
N PRO A 210 10.58 13.99 -15.45
CA PRO A 210 9.68 13.17 -16.22
C PRO A 210 10.51 12.15 -16.99
N HIS A 211 10.22 10.86 -16.78
CA HIS A 211 10.80 9.73 -17.52
C HIS A 211 12.31 9.50 -17.41
N GLN A 212 12.77 9.05 -16.25
CA GLN A 212 13.83 8.05 -16.24
C GLN A 212 13.24 6.76 -15.65
N THR A 213 13.28 5.72 -16.46
CA THR A 213 12.73 4.41 -16.19
C THR A 213 13.24 3.88 -14.86
N LEU A 214 12.34 3.32 -14.06
CA LEU A 214 12.59 2.59 -12.81
C LEU A 214 13.63 1.44 -12.91
N VAL A 215 14.31 1.32 -14.04
CA VAL A 215 15.34 0.30 -14.30
C VAL A 215 16.64 0.61 -13.53
N ASP A 216 16.96 1.89 -13.32
CA ASP A 216 18.26 2.26 -12.73
C ASP A 216 18.31 2.17 -11.19
N ALA A 217 17.18 1.99 -10.53
CA ALA A 217 17.14 1.86 -9.07
C ALA A 217 17.53 0.47 -8.54
N PHE A 218 17.74 -0.51 -9.42
CA PHE A 218 18.05 -1.90 -9.05
C PHE A 218 19.43 -2.40 -9.50
N SER A 219 20.21 -1.61 -10.27
CA SER A 219 21.50 -2.03 -10.82
C SER A 219 22.75 -1.50 -10.07
N GLY A 220 22.60 -0.95 -8.91
CA GLY A 220 23.75 -0.43 -8.15
C GLY A 220 23.83 -0.96 -6.73
N ARG A 221 24.46 -2.12 -6.55
CA ARG A 221 25.54 -2.46 -5.62
C ARG A 221 25.68 -3.96 -5.52
N GLY A 222 26.74 -4.49 -6.17
CA GLY A 222 27.36 -5.73 -5.79
C GLY A 222 28.04 -5.57 -4.43
#